data_512237dab33926ca9a2fc8aac4bdd2c8
#
_entry.id   512237dab33926ca9a2fc8aac4bdd2c8
#
_cell.length_a   1.000
_cell.length_b   1.000
_cell.length_c   1.000
_cell.angle_alpha   90.00
_cell.angle_beta   90.00
_cell.angle_gamma   90.00
#
_symmetry.space_group_name_H-M   'P 1'
#
loop_
_entity.id
_entity.type
_entity.pdbx_description
1 polymer ?
#
loop_
_entity_poly.entity_id
_entity_poly.type
_entity_poly.pdbx_seq_one_letter_code
_entity_poly.pdbx_strand_id
1 'polypeptide(L)' 'MTTPQEELTTVKVRLDSNIAKLQEIQAQIKKLQEEGQALTQPIMEDQGALKVLEKL' A
#
# COMPACT_ATOMS: atom_id res chain seq x y z
N MET A 1 2.10 10.92 -38.78
CA MET A 1 3.32 11.18 -37.98
C MET A 1 3.03 12.19 -36.90
N THR A 2 3.36 11.89 -35.67
CA THR A 2 3.27 12.86 -34.59
C THR A 2 4.50 13.78 -34.61
N THR A 3 4.28 15.05 -34.26
CA THR A 3 5.38 15.99 -34.12
C THR A 3 6.14 15.73 -32.83
N PRO A 4 7.42 16.15 -32.69
CA PRO A 4 8.15 16.04 -31.45
C PRO A 4 7.43 16.72 -30.27
N GLN A 5 6.71 17.80 -30.51
CA GLN A 5 5.91 18.48 -29.48
C GLN A 5 4.72 17.67 -29.04
N GLU A 6 4.05 17.01 -29.96
CA GLU A 6 2.92 16.12 -29.63
C GLU A 6 3.41 14.92 -28.84
N GLU A 7 4.54 14.33 -29.21
CA GLU A 7 5.15 13.25 -28.46
C GLU A 7 5.51 13.68 -27.04
N LEU A 8 6.08 14.87 -26.90
CA LEU A 8 6.43 15.41 -25.58
C LEU A 8 5.20 15.57 -24.71
N THR A 9 4.11 16.11 -25.26
CA THR A 9 2.84 16.25 -24.52
C THR A 9 2.28 14.91 -24.10
N THR A 10 2.29 13.94 -25.01
CA THR A 10 1.81 12.58 -24.73
C THR A 10 2.63 11.92 -23.61
N VAL A 11 3.95 12.05 -23.66
CA VAL A 11 4.84 11.48 -22.63
C VAL A 11 4.61 12.16 -21.29
N LYS A 12 4.46 13.49 -21.27
CA LYS A 12 4.18 14.22 -20.01
C LYS A 12 2.86 13.79 -19.38
N VAL A 13 1.80 13.66 -20.16
CA VAL A 13 0.51 13.21 -19.67
C VAL A 13 0.61 11.80 -19.09
N ARG A 14 1.33 10.91 -19.78
CA ARG A 14 1.55 9.55 -19.31
C ARG A 14 2.34 9.51 -18.01
N LEU A 15 3.39 10.32 -17.94
CA LEU A 15 4.23 10.42 -16.74
C LEU A 15 3.40 10.93 -15.54
N ASP A 16 2.64 11.99 -15.73
CA ASP A 16 1.80 12.55 -14.66
C ASP A 16 0.77 11.54 -14.17
N SER A 17 0.13 10.83 -15.11
CA SER A 17 -0.84 9.78 -14.78
C SER A 17 -0.18 8.65 -13.98
N ASN A 18 1.01 8.22 -14.39
CA ASN A 18 1.74 7.15 -13.71
C ASN A 18 2.21 7.57 -12.31
N ILE A 19 2.65 8.81 -12.17
CA ILE A 19 3.03 9.37 -10.86
C ILE A 19 1.83 9.40 -9.93
N ALA A 20 0.68 9.85 -10.40
CA ALA A 20 -0.54 9.89 -9.60
C ALA A 20 -0.96 8.48 -9.15
N LYS A 21 -0.88 7.49 -10.04
CA LYS A 21 -1.17 6.10 -9.71
C LYS A 21 -0.19 5.54 -8.68
N LEU A 22 1.09 5.86 -8.82
CA LEU A 22 2.10 5.42 -7.87
C LEU A 22 1.86 6.01 -6.48
N GLN A 23 1.52 7.29 -6.40
CA GLN A 23 1.19 7.94 -5.12
C GLN A 23 -0.02 7.31 -4.46
N GLU A 24 -1.05 6.97 -5.24
CA GLU A 24 -2.24 6.29 -4.74
C GLU A 24 -1.88 4.90 -4.18
N ILE A 25 -1.08 4.14 -4.91
CA ILE A 25 -0.64 2.81 -4.47
C ILE A 25 0.18 2.92 -3.18
N GLN A 26 1.08 3.90 -3.08
CA GLN A 26 1.88 4.12 -1.89
C GLN A 26 1.01 4.46 -0.68
N ALA A 27 -0.04 5.26 -0.87
CA ALA A 27 -1.00 5.58 0.19
C ALA A 27 -1.77 4.33 0.64
N GLN A 28 -2.17 3.46 -0.30
CA GLN A 28 -2.83 2.19 0.01
C GLN A 28 -1.91 1.24 0.78
N ILE A 29 -0.64 1.16 0.39
CA ILE A 29 0.36 0.34 1.09
C ILE A 29 0.51 0.81 2.52
N LYS A 30 0.64 2.11 2.75
CA LYS A 30 0.75 2.68 4.09
C LYS A 30 -0.47 2.33 4.94
N LYS A 31 -1.67 2.48 4.37
CA LYS A 31 -2.92 2.14 5.06
C LYS A 31 -2.96 0.67 5.44
N LEU A 32 -2.59 -0.22 4.52
CA LEU A 32 -2.55 -1.66 4.79
C LEU A 32 -1.52 -2.02 5.86
N GLN A 33 -0.36 -1.35 5.87
CA GLN A 33 0.64 -1.55 6.92
C GLN A 33 0.12 -1.13 8.29
N GLU A 34 -0.58 0.00 8.38
CA GLU A 34 -1.19 0.48 9.61
C GLU A 34 -2.28 -0.48 10.10
N GLU A 35 -3.12 -0.97 9.20
CA GLU A 35 -4.14 -1.96 9.51
C GLU A 35 -3.52 -3.28 10.00
N GLY A 36 -2.44 -3.72 9.34
CA GLY A 36 -1.71 -4.91 9.74
C GLY A 36 -1.11 -4.78 11.14
N GLN A 37 -0.52 -3.62 11.45
CA GLN A 37 0.03 -3.35 12.78
C GLN A 37 -1.06 -3.32 13.84
N ALA A 38 -2.22 -2.75 13.52
CA ALA A 38 -3.35 -2.71 14.44
C ALA A 38 -3.87 -4.11 14.79
N LEU A 39 -3.73 -5.08 13.88
CA LEU A 39 -4.14 -6.47 14.11
C LEU A 39 -3.07 -7.30 14.82
N THR A 40 -1.82 -6.90 14.74
CA THR A 40 -0.70 -7.65 15.32
C THR A 40 -0.84 -7.80 16.84
N GLN A 41 -1.20 -6.74 17.54
CA GLN A 41 -1.32 -6.76 19.00
C GLN A 41 -2.45 -7.68 19.48
N PRO A 42 -3.67 -7.60 18.96
CA PRO A 42 -4.72 -8.57 19.33
C PRO A 42 -4.34 -10.02 19.03
N ILE A 43 -3.67 -10.27 17.90
CA ILE A 43 -3.22 -11.63 17.54
C ILE A 43 -2.20 -12.13 18.58
N MET A 44 -1.24 -11.31 18.97
CA MET A 44 -0.25 -11.69 19.98
C MET A 44 -0.88 -11.92 21.34
N GLU A 45 -1.85 -11.12 21.73
CA GLU A 45 -2.60 -11.29 22.98
C GLU A 45 -3.37 -12.61 22.99
N ASP A 46 -4.05 -12.92 21.89
CA ASP A 46 -4.83 -14.14 21.75
C ASP A 46 -3.93 -15.37 21.73
N GLN A 47 -2.77 -15.29 21.07
CA GLN A 47 -1.79 -16.39 21.08
C GLN A 47 -1.25 -16.64 22.50
N GLY A 48 -0.99 -15.57 23.25
CA GLY A 48 -0.54 -15.68 24.64
C GLY A 48 -1.59 -16.31 25.53
N ALA A 49 -2.85 -15.88 25.40
CA ALA A 49 -3.97 -16.44 26.14
C ALA A 49 -4.17 -17.93 25.81
N LEU A 50 -4.09 -18.29 24.54
CA LEU A 50 -4.21 -19.68 24.11
C LEU A 50 -3.14 -20.57 24.74
N LYS A 51 -1.89 -20.11 24.77
CA LYS A 51 -0.79 -20.85 25.39
C LYS A 51 -1.03 -21.08 26.87
N VAL A 52 -1.53 -20.09 27.59
CA VAL A 52 -1.85 -20.22 29.01
C VAL A 52 -2.96 -21.24 29.23
N LEU A 53 -4.03 -21.17 28.43
CA LEU A 53 -5.16 -22.08 28.53
C LEU A 53 -4.80 -23.53 28.19
N GLU A 54 -3.89 -23.73 27.24
CA GLU A 54 -3.40 -25.06 26.86
C GLU A 54 -2.60 -25.73 27.99
N LYS A 55 -1.97 -24.94 28.85
CA LYS A 55 -1.20 -25.47 29.98
C LYS A 55 -2.05 -25.82 31.19
N LEU A 56 -3.27 -25.36 31.23
CA LEU A 56 -4.21 -25.69 32.29
C LEU A 56 -4.84 -27.04 32.06
#